data_6af46f6035f6a56e408fded2cc6815f9
#
_entry.id   6af46f6035f6a56e408fded2cc6815f9
#
_cell.length_a   1.000
_cell.length_b   1.000
_cell.length_c   1.000
_cell.angle_alpha   90.00
_cell.angle_beta   90.00
_cell.angle_gamma   90.00
#
_symmetry.space_group_name_H-M   'P 1'
#
loop_
_entity.id
_entity.type
_entity.pdbx_description
1 polymer ?
#
loop_
_entity_poly.entity_id
_entity_poly.type
_entity_poly.pdbx_seq_one_letter_code
_entity_poly.pdbx_strand_id
1 'polypeptide(L)'
;MAFPEPKPRGPELPQKRVKTLDCGQGAVRAVRFNVDGNYCLTCGSDKTLKLWNPLRGTLLRTYSGHGYEVLDAAGSFDNSSLCSGGGDKAVVLWDVASGQVVRKFRGHAGKVNTVQFNEEATVILSGSIDSSIRCWDCRSRRPEPVQTLDEARDGISSVKVSDHEVLAGYTGHKNQEYKLDCCLSERDTHVVSCSEDGKVYFWDLVEGALALALPVGPGVVQSLAYHPTEPCLLTAMGGGVQCWREEAYEAEGGSS
;
A
#
# COMPACT_ATOMS: atom_id res chain seq x y z
N MET A 1 -25.77 39.31 22.01
CA MET A 1 -25.00 38.11 22.40
C MET A 1 -24.44 37.52 21.13
N ALA A 2 -23.12 37.61 20.93
CA ALA A 2 -22.45 36.98 19.79
C ALA A 2 -22.33 35.48 20.07
N PHE A 3 -22.81 34.64 19.18
CA PHE A 3 -22.56 33.20 19.23
C PHE A 3 -21.08 33.01 19.05
N PRO A 4 -20.43 32.15 19.85
CA PRO A 4 -19.02 31.81 19.60
C PRO A 4 -18.91 31.19 18.22
N GLU A 5 -17.98 31.71 17.43
CA GLU A 5 -17.63 31.09 16.13
C GLU A 5 -17.31 29.63 16.36
N PRO A 6 -17.83 28.70 15.53
CA PRO A 6 -17.48 27.30 15.63
C PRO A 6 -15.96 27.18 15.44
N LYS A 7 -15.31 26.55 16.40
CA LYS A 7 -13.88 26.21 16.25
C LYS A 7 -13.68 25.52 14.91
N PRO A 8 -12.64 25.86 14.14
CA PRO A 8 -12.33 25.14 12.91
C PRO A 8 -12.25 23.65 13.27
N ARG A 9 -13.06 22.82 12.63
CA ARG A 9 -12.97 21.37 12.74
C ARG A 9 -11.57 21.01 12.23
N GLY A 10 -10.81 20.33 13.07
CA GLY A 10 -9.56 19.71 12.62
C GLY A 10 -9.82 18.77 11.44
N PRO A 11 -8.79 18.33 10.74
CA PRO A 11 -8.93 17.40 9.61
C PRO A 11 -9.74 16.19 10.10
N GLU A 12 -10.85 15.93 9.43
CA GLU A 12 -11.73 14.79 9.75
C GLU A 12 -11.01 13.51 9.28
N LEU A 13 -10.66 12.64 10.21
CA LEU A 13 -9.97 11.39 9.93
C LEU A 13 -10.97 10.28 9.54
N PRO A 14 -10.60 9.31 8.69
CA PRO A 14 -11.47 8.24 8.24
C PRO A 14 -11.77 7.27 9.40
N GLN A 15 -12.95 7.35 9.99
CA GLN A 15 -13.37 6.57 11.15
C GLN A 15 -14.54 5.64 10.86
N LYS A 16 -15.34 5.93 9.82
CA LYS A 16 -16.51 5.14 9.45
C LYS A 16 -16.14 4.09 8.41
N ARG A 17 -16.33 2.82 8.76
CA ARG A 17 -16.19 1.72 7.79
C ARG A 17 -17.38 1.74 6.83
N VAL A 18 -17.13 2.03 5.56
CA VAL A 18 -18.16 2.12 4.52
C VAL A 18 -18.32 0.84 3.72
N LYS A 19 -17.25 0.05 3.60
CA LYS A 19 -17.27 -1.19 2.82
C LYS A 19 -16.22 -2.20 3.28
N THR A 20 -16.51 -3.47 3.01
CA THR A 20 -15.56 -4.57 3.13
C THR A 20 -15.52 -5.32 1.82
N LEU A 21 -14.32 -5.57 1.29
CA LEU A 21 -14.06 -6.37 0.11
C LEU A 21 -13.57 -7.74 0.56
N ASP A 22 -14.30 -8.79 0.19
CA ASP A 22 -13.78 -10.15 0.31
C ASP A 22 -12.91 -10.42 -0.91
N CYS A 23 -11.60 -10.44 -0.71
CA CYS A 23 -10.65 -10.56 -1.80
C CYS A 23 -10.49 -12.00 -2.31
N GLY A 24 -10.86 -13.01 -1.52
CA GLY A 24 -10.70 -14.41 -1.88
C GLY A 24 -9.23 -14.76 -2.21
N GLN A 25 -8.26 -14.14 -1.51
CA GLN A 25 -6.83 -14.32 -1.75
C GLN A 25 -6.10 -15.02 -0.60
N GLY A 26 -6.85 -15.60 0.33
CA GLY A 26 -6.30 -16.04 1.61
C GLY A 26 -5.91 -14.82 2.45
N ALA A 27 -4.67 -14.70 2.86
CA ALA A 27 -4.20 -13.48 3.51
C ALA A 27 -3.86 -12.42 2.46
N VAL A 28 -4.45 -11.22 2.58
CA VAL A 28 -4.08 -10.04 1.78
C VAL A 28 -2.82 -9.43 2.39
N ARG A 29 -1.74 -9.44 1.64
CA ARG A 29 -0.41 -9.00 2.08
C ARG A 29 -0.17 -7.52 1.87
N ALA A 30 -0.73 -6.94 0.80
CA ALA A 30 -0.65 -5.53 0.54
C ALA A 30 -1.90 -5.02 -0.18
N VAL A 31 -2.26 -3.77 0.10
CA VAL A 31 -3.28 -2.99 -0.60
C VAL A 31 -2.67 -1.66 -1.04
N ARG A 32 -2.95 -1.24 -2.27
CA ARG A 32 -2.45 0.02 -2.82
C ARG A 32 -3.52 0.70 -3.65
N PHE A 33 -3.69 2.00 -3.51
CA PHE A 33 -4.44 2.77 -4.48
C PHE A 33 -3.61 2.98 -5.76
N ASN A 34 -4.31 3.19 -6.89
CA ASN A 34 -3.68 3.80 -8.05
C ASN A 34 -3.56 5.31 -7.84
N VAL A 35 -2.86 5.99 -8.75
CA VAL A 35 -2.57 7.43 -8.67
C VAL A 35 -3.83 8.27 -8.53
N ASP A 36 -4.91 7.91 -9.22
CA ASP A 36 -6.17 8.68 -9.22
C ASP A 36 -7.10 8.31 -8.05
N GLY A 37 -6.78 7.28 -7.26
CA GLY A 37 -7.62 6.77 -6.18
C GLY A 37 -8.85 5.97 -6.62
N ASN A 38 -9.17 5.94 -7.92
CA ASN A 38 -10.38 5.29 -8.44
C ASN A 38 -10.35 3.76 -8.35
N TYR A 39 -9.15 3.19 -8.26
CA TYR A 39 -8.92 1.75 -8.20
C TYR A 39 -7.97 1.39 -7.08
N CYS A 40 -8.05 0.15 -6.62
CA CYS A 40 -7.07 -0.39 -5.70
C CYS A 40 -6.58 -1.76 -6.15
N LEU A 41 -5.34 -2.04 -5.79
CA LEU A 41 -4.66 -3.30 -6.03
C LEU A 41 -4.56 -4.07 -4.72
N THR A 42 -4.85 -5.36 -4.76
CA THR A 42 -4.61 -6.27 -3.64
C THR A 42 -3.70 -7.39 -4.08
N CYS A 43 -2.81 -7.83 -3.21
CA CYS A 43 -1.99 -9.01 -3.44
C CYS A 43 -1.99 -9.91 -2.21
N GLY A 44 -1.90 -11.21 -2.43
CA GLY A 44 -2.10 -12.15 -1.34
C GLY A 44 -1.46 -13.51 -1.49
N SER A 45 -1.83 -14.37 -0.55
CA SER A 45 -1.28 -15.73 -0.42
C SER A 45 -1.69 -16.66 -1.55
N ASP A 46 -2.72 -16.34 -2.31
CA ASP A 46 -3.16 -17.09 -3.50
C ASP A 46 -2.24 -16.90 -4.72
N LYS A 47 -1.14 -16.17 -4.58
CA LYS A 47 -0.12 -15.89 -5.62
C LYS A 47 -0.61 -14.96 -6.73
N THR A 48 -1.71 -14.26 -6.50
CA THR A 48 -2.31 -13.33 -7.48
C THR A 48 -2.27 -11.89 -7.00
N LEU A 49 -2.36 -10.97 -7.98
CA LEU A 49 -2.78 -9.59 -7.75
C LEU A 49 -4.19 -9.44 -8.29
N LYS A 50 -4.99 -8.61 -7.64
CA LYS A 50 -6.34 -8.30 -8.08
C LYS A 50 -6.57 -6.79 -8.11
N LEU A 51 -7.13 -6.31 -9.20
CA LEU A 51 -7.51 -4.91 -9.40
C LEU A 51 -9.00 -4.75 -9.13
N TRP A 52 -9.36 -3.79 -8.31
CA TRP A 52 -10.71 -3.55 -7.83
C TRP A 52 -11.14 -2.11 -8.04
N ASN A 53 -12.45 -1.90 -8.19
CA ASN A 53 -13.06 -0.62 -7.86
C ASN A 53 -13.47 -0.68 -6.37
N PRO A 54 -12.82 0.06 -5.47
CA PRO A 54 -13.04 -0.05 -4.03
C PRO A 54 -14.42 0.46 -3.61
N LEU A 55 -14.97 1.47 -4.30
CA LEU A 55 -16.29 2.05 -4.01
C LEU A 55 -17.43 1.12 -4.41
N ARG A 56 -17.33 0.53 -5.61
CA ARG A 56 -18.33 -0.43 -6.10
C ARG A 56 -18.15 -1.81 -5.49
N GLY A 57 -16.93 -2.14 -5.03
CA GLY A 57 -16.56 -3.46 -4.54
C GLY A 57 -16.47 -4.51 -5.65
N THR A 58 -16.20 -4.08 -6.88
CA THR A 58 -16.16 -4.97 -8.04
C THR A 58 -14.73 -5.33 -8.40
N LEU A 59 -14.49 -6.63 -8.60
CA LEU A 59 -13.24 -7.13 -9.17
C LEU A 59 -13.21 -6.81 -10.66
N LEU A 60 -12.15 -6.15 -11.11
CA LEU A 60 -11.96 -5.77 -12.51
C LEU A 60 -11.05 -6.76 -13.23
N ARG A 61 -9.95 -7.16 -12.57
CA ARG A 61 -8.96 -8.05 -13.18
C ARG A 61 -8.17 -8.83 -12.13
N THR A 62 -7.74 -10.03 -12.54
CA THR A 62 -6.78 -10.86 -11.78
C THR A 62 -5.52 -11.06 -12.60
N TYR A 63 -4.36 -10.87 -11.97
CA TYR A 63 -3.03 -11.08 -12.55
C TYR A 63 -2.40 -12.31 -11.91
N SER A 64 -2.08 -13.31 -12.73
CA SER A 64 -1.52 -14.59 -12.28
C SER A 64 -0.17 -14.83 -12.95
N GLY A 65 0.86 -15.18 -12.15
CA GLY A 65 2.20 -15.40 -12.70
C GLY A 65 3.29 -15.59 -11.65
N HIS A 66 3.05 -15.23 -10.38
CA HIS A 66 3.95 -15.57 -9.28
C HIS A 66 3.86 -17.06 -8.92
N GLY A 67 4.99 -17.63 -8.50
CA GLY A 67 5.06 -19.01 -8.01
C GLY A 67 4.66 -19.19 -6.54
N TYR A 68 4.76 -18.11 -5.76
CA TYR A 68 4.45 -18.04 -4.33
C TYR A 68 3.64 -16.79 -4.03
N GLU A 69 3.28 -16.60 -2.75
CA GLU A 69 2.54 -15.42 -2.25
C GLU A 69 3.16 -14.11 -2.78
N VAL A 70 2.29 -13.16 -3.12
CA VAL A 70 2.69 -11.82 -3.52
C VAL A 70 2.70 -10.95 -2.28
N LEU A 71 3.85 -10.31 -2.00
CA LEU A 71 4.08 -9.59 -0.75
C LEU A 71 3.86 -8.09 -0.88
N ASP A 72 4.10 -7.53 -2.07
CA ASP A 72 3.88 -6.12 -2.36
C ASP A 72 3.64 -5.90 -3.85
N ALA A 73 2.97 -4.79 -4.17
CA ALA A 73 2.74 -4.35 -5.55
C ALA A 73 2.63 -2.83 -5.62
N ALA A 74 2.93 -2.27 -6.78
CA ALA A 74 2.75 -0.86 -7.06
C ALA A 74 2.27 -0.65 -8.49
N GLY A 75 1.48 0.41 -8.70
CA GLY A 75 1.10 0.91 -10.03
C GLY A 75 2.07 1.95 -10.53
N SER A 76 2.22 2.04 -11.85
CA SER A 76 2.92 3.13 -12.50
C SER A 76 2.08 4.41 -12.46
N PHE A 77 2.75 5.55 -12.55
CA PHE A 77 2.11 6.87 -12.51
C PHE A 77 1.11 7.09 -13.66
N ASP A 78 1.35 6.48 -14.81
CA ASP A 78 0.50 6.54 -15.99
C ASP A 78 -0.62 5.48 -16.02
N ASN A 79 -0.75 4.68 -14.96
CA ASN A 79 -1.71 3.57 -14.87
C ASN A 79 -1.55 2.48 -15.94
N SER A 80 -0.46 2.46 -16.71
CA SER A 80 -0.24 1.49 -17.78
C SER A 80 0.35 0.18 -17.30
N SER A 81 1.13 0.22 -16.23
CA SER A 81 1.94 -0.89 -15.75
C SER A 81 1.76 -1.13 -14.25
N LEU A 82 1.99 -2.38 -13.83
CA LEU A 82 2.11 -2.76 -12.43
C LEU A 82 3.45 -3.46 -12.22
N CYS A 83 4.01 -3.31 -11.02
CA CYS A 83 5.09 -4.16 -10.55
C CYS A 83 4.68 -4.90 -9.29
N SER A 84 5.25 -6.08 -9.07
CA SER A 84 5.00 -6.88 -7.89
C SER A 84 6.22 -7.65 -7.45
N GLY A 85 6.33 -7.89 -6.14
CA GLY A 85 7.36 -8.70 -5.52
C GLY A 85 6.74 -9.82 -4.68
N GLY A 86 7.40 -10.97 -4.62
CA GLY A 86 6.82 -12.10 -3.91
C GLY A 86 7.82 -13.06 -3.29
N GLY A 87 7.26 -14.10 -2.65
CA GLY A 87 8.01 -15.18 -2.01
C GLY A 87 8.80 -16.06 -3.00
N ASP A 88 8.51 -15.96 -4.29
CA ASP A 88 9.26 -16.63 -5.36
C ASP A 88 10.54 -15.87 -5.76
N LYS A 89 10.94 -14.85 -4.98
CA LYS A 89 12.17 -14.05 -5.16
C LYS A 89 12.20 -13.26 -6.47
N ALA A 90 11.08 -13.16 -7.15
CA ALA A 90 10.97 -12.47 -8.43
C ALA A 90 10.30 -11.10 -8.25
N VAL A 91 10.73 -10.14 -9.08
CA VAL A 91 10.00 -8.92 -9.37
C VAL A 91 9.34 -9.10 -10.73
N VAL A 92 8.05 -8.82 -10.82
CA VAL A 92 7.27 -9.01 -12.04
C VAL A 92 6.71 -7.68 -12.50
N LEU A 93 6.91 -7.37 -13.77
CA LEU A 93 6.32 -6.24 -14.48
C LEU A 93 5.14 -6.75 -15.30
N TRP A 94 4.00 -6.05 -15.18
CA TRP A 94 2.74 -6.40 -15.83
C TRP A 94 2.22 -5.26 -16.69
N ASP A 95 1.56 -5.59 -17.76
CA ASP A 95 0.71 -4.68 -18.53
C ASP A 95 -0.71 -4.69 -17.96
N VAL A 96 -1.22 -3.51 -17.58
CA VAL A 96 -2.54 -3.37 -16.94
C VAL A 96 -3.66 -3.76 -17.90
N ALA A 97 -3.55 -3.35 -19.16
CA ALA A 97 -4.62 -3.52 -20.15
C ALA A 97 -4.81 -4.98 -20.57
N SER A 98 -3.73 -5.71 -20.83
CA SER A 98 -3.78 -7.12 -21.22
C SER A 98 -3.85 -8.07 -20.02
N GLY A 99 -3.33 -7.64 -18.86
CA GLY A 99 -3.16 -8.48 -17.67
C GLY A 99 -2.00 -9.48 -17.78
N GLN A 100 -1.13 -9.31 -18.78
CA GLN A 100 -0.05 -10.23 -19.06
C GLN A 100 1.24 -9.81 -18.38
N VAL A 101 2.09 -10.79 -18.09
CA VAL A 101 3.45 -10.56 -17.65
C VAL A 101 4.26 -9.99 -18.80
N VAL A 102 4.77 -8.77 -18.64
CA VAL A 102 5.72 -8.16 -19.57
C VAL A 102 7.11 -8.73 -19.32
N ARG A 103 7.51 -8.82 -18.04
CA ARG A 103 8.83 -9.31 -17.65
C ARG A 103 8.87 -9.85 -16.23
N LYS A 104 9.77 -10.80 -16.00
CA LYS A 104 10.17 -11.27 -14.67
C LYS A 104 11.65 -10.99 -14.47
N PHE A 105 11.96 -10.23 -13.43
CA PHE A 105 13.32 -9.97 -13.01
C PHE A 105 13.69 -10.95 -11.89
N ARG A 106 14.85 -11.58 -12.04
CA ARG A 106 15.37 -12.56 -11.09
C ARG A 106 16.78 -12.18 -10.69
N GLY A 107 17.09 -12.30 -9.43
CA GLY A 107 18.41 -11.95 -8.91
C GLY A 107 18.44 -11.91 -7.40
N HIS A 108 17.32 -11.55 -6.75
CA HIS A 108 17.23 -11.62 -5.29
C HIS A 108 17.43 -13.06 -4.80
N ALA A 109 18.20 -13.21 -3.71
CA ALA A 109 18.43 -14.49 -3.05
C ALA A 109 17.29 -14.84 -2.06
N GLY A 110 16.50 -13.85 -1.64
CA GLY A 110 15.39 -13.97 -0.69
C GLY A 110 14.07 -13.46 -1.22
N LYS A 111 13.02 -13.54 -0.40
CA LYS A 111 11.69 -12.99 -0.70
C LYS A 111 11.80 -11.50 -0.96
N VAL A 112 11.05 -11.01 -1.97
CA VAL A 112 10.93 -9.58 -2.27
C VAL A 112 9.78 -9.02 -1.44
N ASN A 113 10.12 -8.23 -0.42
CA ASN A 113 9.16 -7.69 0.53
C ASN A 113 8.47 -6.41 0.05
N THR A 114 9.12 -5.65 -0.82
CA THR A 114 8.62 -4.35 -1.25
C THR A 114 9.06 -4.02 -2.66
N VAL A 115 8.19 -3.35 -3.41
CA VAL A 115 8.47 -2.87 -4.76
C VAL A 115 7.87 -1.49 -4.97
N GLN A 116 8.55 -0.67 -5.76
CA GLN A 116 8.07 0.64 -6.16
C GLN A 116 8.60 1.04 -7.53
N PHE A 117 7.81 1.79 -8.30
CA PHE A 117 8.30 2.50 -9.48
C PHE A 117 8.97 3.82 -9.09
N ASN A 118 9.89 4.28 -9.95
CA ASN A 118 10.23 5.69 -10.00
C ASN A 118 9.08 6.48 -10.68
N GLU A 119 9.09 7.80 -10.59
CA GLU A 119 8.04 8.66 -11.16
C GLU A 119 7.79 8.43 -12.65
N GLU A 120 8.85 8.20 -13.43
CA GLU A 120 8.77 7.98 -14.86
C GLU A 120 8.34 6.56 -15.26
N ALA A 121 8.10 5.66 -14.32
CA ALA A 121 7.80 4.24 -14.53
C ALA A 121 8.87 3.49 -15.39
N THR A 122 10.09 4.00 -15.41
CA THR A 122 11.20 3.43 -16.17
C THR A 122 12.06 2.47 -15.37
N VAL A 123 12.03 2.62 -14.04
CA VAL A 123 12.81 1.80 -13.10
C VAL A 123 11.89 1.27 -12.00
N ILE A 124 12.07 -0.01 -11.67
CA ILE A 124 11.48 -0.62 -10.47
C ILE A 124 12.57 -0.75 -9.42
N LEU A 125 12.26 -0.29 -8.20
CA LEU A 125 13.05 -0.56 -7.00
C LEU A 125 12.43 -1.74 -6.27
N SER A 126 13.25 -2.64 -5.77
CA SER A 126 12.81 -3.78 -4.98
C SER A 126 13.69 -3.97 -3.75
N GLY A 127 13.07 -4.21 -2.60
CA GLY A 127 13.75 -4.54 -1.36
C GLY A 127 13.45 -5.99 -0.95
N SER A 128 14.46 -6.70 -0.47
CA SER A 128 14.37 -8.11 -0.15
C SER A 128 14.90 -8.44 1.23
N ILE A 129 14.47 -9.59 1.74
CA ILE A 129 15.03 -10.20 2.96
C ILE A 129 16.53 -10.58 2.80
N ASP A 130 17.06 -10.59 1.57
CA ASP A 130 18.49 -10.79 1.30
C ASP A 130 19.34 -9.56 1.63
N SER A 131 18.78 -8.57 2.33
CA SER A 131 19.43 -7.33 2.74
C SER A 131 19.87 -6.44 1.58
N SER A 132 19.33 -6.65 0.39
CA SER A 132 19.65 -5.83 -0.78
C SER A 132 18.42 -5.07 -1.32
N ILE A 133 18.71 -3.87 -1.86
CA ILE A 133 17.79 -3.13 -2.73
C ILE A 133 18.34 -3.23 -4.15
N ARG A 134 17.47 -3.53 -5.10
CA ARG A 134 17.84 -3.64 -6.51
C ARG A 134 16.99 -2.74 -7.38
N CYS A 135 17.65 -2.13 -8.37
CA CYS A 135 17.01 -1.28 -9.37
C CYS A 135 16.97 -2.03 -10.71
N TRP A 136 15.80 -2.08 -11.33
CA TRP A 136 15.55 -2.81 -12.57
C TRP A 136 15.05 -1.85 -13.65
N ASP A 137 15.75 -1.79 -14.78
CA ASP A 137 15.30 -1.00 -15.93
C ASP A 137 14.19 -1.76 -16.69
N CYS A 138 12.99 -1.17 -16.71
CA CYS A 138 11.81 -1.72 -17.36
C CYS A 138 11.95 -1.79 -18.90
N ARG A 139 12.79 -0.96 -19.49
CA ARG A 139 13.01 -0.84 -20.95
C ARG A 139 14.12 -1.75 -21.45
N SER A 140 15.11 -1.98 -20.61
CA SER A 140 16.26 -2.81 -20.96
C SER A 140 15.88 -4.29 -21.08
N ARG A 141 16.43 -4.98 -22.08
CA ARG A 141 16.27 -6.44 -22.19
C ARG A 141 17.23 -7.23 -21.28
N ARG A 142 18.12 -6.55 -20.57
CA ARG A 142 19.07 -7.19 -19.66
C ARG A 142 18.35 -7.75 -18.45
N PRO A 143 18.64 -8.98 -18.03
CA PRO A 143 18.01 -9.60 -16.86
C PRO A 143 18.60 -9.13 -15.54
N GLU A 144 19.81 -8.52 -15.56
CA GLU A 144 20.53 -8.08 -14.37
C GLU A 144 19.98 -6.72 -13.88
N PRO A 145 20.04 -6.46 -12.56
CA PRO A 145 19.74 -5.15 -12.03
C PRO A 145 20.75 -4.11 -12.52
N VAL A 146 20.28 -2.89 -12.78
CA VAL A 146 21.17 -1.78 -13.15
C VAL A 146 21.98 -1.27 -11.98
N GLN A 147 21.46 -1.47 -10.77
CA GLN A 147 22.14 -1.13 -9.51
C GLN A 147 21.71 -2.10 -8.41
N THR A 148 22.63 -2.41 -7.50
CA THR A 148 22.38 -3.16 -6.28
C THR A 148 22.99 -2.40 -5.13
N LEU A 149 22.19 -2.18 -4.04
CA LEU A 149 22.63 -1.63 -2.77
C LEU A 149 22.53 -2.77 -1.75
N ASP A 150 23.64 -3.18 -1.17
CA ASP A 150 23.79 -4.34 -0.28
C ASP A 150 24.45 -4.02 1.06
N GLU A 151 24.46 -2.74 1.43
CA GLU A 151 25.06 -2.26 2.68
C GLU A 151 24.18 -2.50 3.91
N ALA A 152 22.92 -2.90 3.73
CA ALA A 152 22.00 -3.15 4.84
C ALA A 152 22.43 -4.40 5.63
N ARG A 153 22.30 -4.32 6.96
CA ARG A 153 22.65 -5.44 7.86
C ARG A 153 21.51 -6.43 8.08
N ASP A 154 20.30 -6.04 7.69
CA ASP A 154 19.08 -6.84 7.87
C ASP A 154 18.20 -6.76 6.64
N GLY A 155 17.17 -7.62 6.58
CA GLY A 155 16.25 -7.66 5.45
C GLY A 155 15.52 -6.34 5.24
N ILE A 156 15.36 -5.94 3.99
CA ILE A 156 14.64 -4.73 3.63
C ILE A 156 13.14 -4.97 3.76
N SER A 157 12.49 -4.19 4.61
CA SER A 157 11.04 -4.27 4.85
C SER A 157 10.22 -3.34 3.95
N SER A 158 10.73 -2.15 3.66
CA SER A 158 10.04 -1.15 2.83
C SER A 158 11.04 -0.30 2.05
N VAL A 159 10.64 0.10 0.85
CA VAL A 159 11.36 1.07 0.00
C VAL A 159 10.34 2.12 -0.43
N LYS A 160 10.72 3.39 -0.30
CA LYS A 160 9.95 4.53 -0.81
C LYS A 160 10.88 5.45 -1.61
N VAL A 161 10.37 5.94 -2.73
CA VAL A 161 10.98 7.04 -3.47
C VAL A 161 10.35 8.33 -2.97
N SER A 162 11.17 9.30 -2.56
CA SER A 162 10.71 10.58 -2.05
C SER A 162 11.69 11.67 -2.46
N ASP A 163 11.16 12.83 -2.78
CA ASP A 163 11.97 14.04 -3.06
C ASP A 163 12.35 14.79 -1.79
N HIS A 164 11.82 14.40 -0.62
CA HIS A 164 12.05 15.07 0.65
C HIS A 164 12.38 14.08 1.77
N GLU A 165 13.38 14.43 2.60
CA GLU A 165 13.71 13.67 3.80
C GLU A 165 12.82 14.10 4.97
N VAL A 166 12.11 13.14 5.58
CA VAL A 166 11.38 13.32 6.84
C VAL A 166 11.98 12.34 7.86
N LEU A 167 12.62 12.85 8.90
CA LEU A 167 13.18 12.07 10.00
C LEU A 167 12.34 12.33 11.27
N ALA A 168 11.41 11.43 11.57
CA ALA A 168 10.65 11.44 12.81
C ALA A 168 10.42 10.02 13.32
N GLY A 169 10.32 9.87 14.65
CA GLY A 169 10.05 8.59 15.31
C GLY A 169 8.67 8.62 15.96
N TYR A 170 7.81 7.69 15.58
CA TYR A 170 6.46 7.54 16.12
C TYR A 170 6.34 6.25 16.92
N THR A 171 5.76 6.31 18.12
CA THR A 171 5.69 5.19 19.05
C THR A 171 4.25 4.92 19.49
N GLY A 172 3.99 3.71 20.03
CA GLY A 172 2.70 3.32 20.58
C GLY A 172 1.97 2.23 19.80
N HIS A 173 2.36 1.96 18.55
CA HIS A 173 1.89 0.79 17.80
C HIS A 173 2.72 -0.45 18.15
N LYS A 174 2.14 -1.63 17.93
CA LYS A 174 2.83 -2.91 18.12
C LYS A 174 3.37 -3.40 16.78
N ASN A 175 4.69 -3.61 16.68
CA ASN A 175 5.38 -4.15 15.52
C ASN A 175 6.54 -5.04 16.00
N GLN A 176 6.34 -6.35 16.06
CA GLN A 176 7.31 -7.33 16.57
C GLN A 176 7.60 -8.47 15.61
N GLU A 177 6.60 -8.95 14.86
CA GLU A 177 6.70 -10.18 14.07
C GLU A 177 6.38 -9.98 12.60
N TYR A 178 5.61 -8.97 12.24
CA TYR A 178 5.07 -8.79 10.89
C TYR A 178 5.68 -7.58 10.17
N LYS A 179 5.79 -7.69 8.86
CA LYS A 179 5.96 -6.52 8.01
C LYS A 179 4.68 -5.71 8.08
N LEU A 180 4.76 -4.48 8.52
CA LEU A 180 3.65 -3.53 8.58
C LEU A 180 3.92 -2.36 7.64
N ASP A 181 2.83 -1.81 7.09
CA ASP A 181 2.89 -0.62 6.25
C ASP A 181 2.65 0.66 7.05
N CYS A 182 3.21 1.75 6.56
CA CYS A 182 2.89 3.10 6.98
C CYS A 182 2.76 4.03 5.76
N CYS A 183 2.01 5.09 5.89
CA CYS A 183 1.85 6.14 4.86
C CYS A 183 1.56 7.50 5.51
N LEU A 184 1.51 8.53 4.69
CA LEU A 184 0.96 9.84 5.06
C LEU A 184 -0.53 9.91 4.69
N SER A 185 -1.28 10.79 5.37
CA SER A 185 -2.64 11.16 4.98
C SER A 185 -2.64 11.99 3.69
N GLU A 186 -3.80 12.22 3.07
CA GLU A 186 -3.94 12.92 1.78
C GLU A 186 -3.40 14.36 1.77
N ARG A 187 -3.28 14.98 2.94
CA ARG A 187 -2.75 16.36 3.11
C ARG A 187 -1.42 16.40 3.81
N ASP A 188 -0.75 15.26 3.96
CA ASP A 188 0.50 15.13 4.70
C ASP A 188 0.45 15.70 6.13
N THR A 189 -0.73 15.66 6.76
CA THR A 189 -0.92 16.16 8.13
C THR A 189 -0.69 15.09 9.19
N HIS A 190 -0.84 13.81 8.82
CA HIS A 190 -0.73 12.70 9.75
C HIS A 190 0.11 11.57 9.18
N VAL A 191 0.89 10.94 10.04
CA VAL A 191 1.50 9.63 9.78
C VAL A 191 0.52 8.55 10.20
N VAL A 192 0.30 7.59 9.32
CA VAL A 192 -0.65 6.49 9.53
C VAL A 192 0.11 5.17 9.48
N SER A 193 -0.03 4.33 10.50
CA SER A 193 0.66 3.03 10.56
C SER A 193 -0.26 1.91 10.97
N CYS A 194 -0.02 0.76 10.36
CA CYS A 194 -0.59 -0.52 10.79
C CYS A 194 -0.05 -0.96 12.14
N SER A 195 -0.78 -1.85 12.82
CA SER A 195 -0.34 -2.46 14.07
C SER A 195 -0.77 -3.91 14.18
N GLU A 196 0.01 -4.70 14.92
CA GLU A 196 -0.27 -6.10 15.22
C GLU A 196 -1.42 -6.28 16.23
N ASP A 197 -1.84 -5.22 16.92
CA ASP A 197 -2.93 -5.23 17.89
C ASP A 197 -4.32 -5.03 17.26
N GLY A 198 -4.41 -5.05 15.94
CA GLY A 198 -5.68 -4.90 15.21
C GLY A 198 -6.15 -3.47 15.06
N LYS A 199 -5.26 -2.50 15.23
CA LYS A 199 -5.56 -1.07 15.08
C LYS A 199 -4.71 -0.44 13.99
N VAL A 200 -5.17 0.73 13.55
CA VAL A 200 -4.39 1.69 12.76
C VAL A 200 -4.21 2.95 13.60
N TYR A 201 -3.01 3.44 13.67
CA TYR A 201 -2.64 4.59 14.45
C TYR A 201 -2.36 5.80 13.55
N PHE A 202 -2.85 6.95 13.96
CA PHE A 202 -2.63 8.23 13.30
C PHE A 202 -1.93 9.16 14.26
N TRP A 203 -0.81 9.73 13.86
CA TRP A 203 -0.10 10.75 14.62
C TRP A 203 -0.06 12.05 13.82
N ASP A 204 -0.22 13.16 14.51
CA ASP A 204 0.07 14.46 13.93
C ASP A 204 1.54 14.52 13.48
N LEU A 205 1.77 14.95 12.24
CA LEU A 205 3.11 14.93 11.63
C LEU A 205 4.04 15.95 12.30
N VAL A 206 3.51 17.08 12.77
CA VAL A 206 4.30 18.18 13.35
C VAL A 206 4.50 17.99 14.84
N GLU A 207 3.42 17.67 15.56
CA GLU A 207 3.45 17.54 17.01
C GLU A 207 3.92 16.16 17.48
N GLY A 208 3.86 15.14 16.62
CA GLY A 208 4.15 13.75 16.97
C GLY A 208 3.14 13.14 17.94
N ALA A 209 2.06 13.86 18.23
CA ALA A 209 1.02 13.43 19.15
C ALA A 209 0.10 12.39 18.50
N LEU A 210 -0.35 11.40 19.28
CA LEU A 210 -1.35 10.45 18.82
C LEU A 210 -2.70 11.15 18.64
N ALA A 211 -3.18 11.20 17.39
CA ALA A 211 -4.46 11.82 17.02
C ALA A 211 -5.63 10.82 17.09
N LEU A 212 -5.40 9.57 16.61
CA LEU A 212 -6.43 8.54 16.55
C LEU A 212 -5.82 7.14 16.63
N ALA A 213 -6.48 6.23 17.33
CA ALA A 213 -6.25 4.79 17.25
C ALA A 213 -7.55 4.12 16.76
N LEU A 214 -7.60 3.81 15.47
CA LEU A 214 -8.76 3.24 14.79
C LEU A 214 -8.80 1.72 14.96
N PRO A 215 -9.80 1.14 15.63
CA PRO A 215 -9.95 -0.30 15.74
C PRO A 215 -10.46 -0.87 14.41
N VAL A 216 -9.70 -1.77 13.80
CA VAL A 216 -10.03 -2.44 12.54
C VAL A 216 -10.67 -3.80 12.79
N GLY A 217 -10.13 -4.56 13.74
CA GLY A 217 -10.68 -5.88 14.09
C GLY A 217 -9.70 -6.76 14.89
N PRO A 218 -10.10 -8.00 15.17
CA PRO A 218 -9.27 -8.95 15.89
C PRO A 218 -8.25 -9.60 14.96
N GLY A 219 -7.05 -9.09 14.90
CA GLY A 219 -5.96 -9.62 14.08
C GLY A 219 -4.98 -8.55 13.65
N VAL A 220 -3.95 -8.97 12.93
CA VAL A 220 -2.91 -8.07 12.44
C VAL A 220 -3.41 -7.28 11.24
N VAL A 221 -3.31 -5.95 11.29
CA VAL A 221 -3.49 -5.10 10.12
C VAL A 221 -2.16 -5.08 9.38
N GLN A 222 -2.08 -5.78 8.24
CA GLN A 222 -0.82 -6.00 7.53
C GLN A 222 -0.46 -4.89 6.57
N SER A 223 -1.45 -4.25 5.98
CA SER A 223 -1.23 -3.22 4.97
C SER A 223 -2.31 -2.16 5.03
N LEU A 224 -1.95 -0.96 4.65
CA LEU A 224 -2.85 0.17 4.51
C LEU A 224 -2.50 0.98 3.27
N ALA A 225 -3.49 1.69 2.74
CA ALA A 225 -3.30 2.67 1.69
C ALA A 225 -4.25 3.84 1.91
N TYR A 226 -3.70 5.04 1.94
CA TYR A 226 -4.49 6.26 1.97
C TYR A 226 -4.79 6.71 0.55
N HIS A 227 -6.01 7.22 0.33
CA HIS A 227 -6.41 7.76 -0.95
C HIS A 227 -5.61 9.04 -1.25
N PRO A 228 -5.15 9.25 -2.49
CA PRO A 228 -4.26 10.38 -2.80
C PRO A 228 -4.90 11.76 -2.62
N THR A 229 -6.22 11.88 -2.71
CA THR A 229 -6.93 13.19 -2.72
C THR A 229 -8.18 13.26 -1.83
N GLU A 230 -8.61 12.16 -1.24
CA GLU A 230 -9.82 12.09 -0.40
C GLU A 230 -9.50 11.50 0.97
N PRO A 231 -10.24 11.83 2.03
CA PRO A 231 -10.09 11.23 3.35
C PRO A 231 -10.67 9.79 3.36
N CYS A 232 -10.03 8.93 2.61
CA CYS A 232 -10.41 7.53 2.45
C CYS A 232 -9.20 6.64 2.70
N LEU A 233 -9.34 5.66 3.59
CA LEU A 233 -8.31 4.70 3.96
C LEU A 233 -8.77 3.30 3.60
N LEU A 234 -7.88 2.50 3.02
CA LEU A 234 -8.01 1.07 2.90
C LEU A 234 -7.11 0.38 3.91
N THR A 235 -7.63 -0.65 4.59
CA THR A 235 -6.87 -1.49 5.51
C THR A 235 -7.02 -2.95 5.11
N ALA A 236 -5.92 -3.70 5.07
CA ALA A 236 -5.92 -5.13 4.79
C ALA A 236 -5.72 -5.91 6.09
N MET A 237 -6.67 -6.81 6.40
CA MET A 237 -6.62 -7.69 7.54
C MET A 237 -7.17 -9.07 7.15
N GLY A 238 -6.40 -10.14 7.38
CA GLY A 238 -6.78 -11.48 6.96
C GLY A 238 -7.02 -11.58 5.46
N GLY A 239 -8.18 -12.08 5.03
CA GLY A 239 -8.55 -12.25 3.62
C GLY A 239 -9.32 -11.08 2.99
N GLY A 240 -9.53 -9.98 3.74
CA GLY A 240 -10.36 -8.87 3.31
C GLY A 240 -9.68 -7.51 3.36
N VAL A 241 -10.27 -6.58 2.63
CA VAL A 241 -9.92 -5.16 2.68
C VAL A 241 -11.13 -4.37 3.15
N GLN A 242 -10.92 -3.48 4.11
CA GLN A 242 -11.95 -2.58 4.64
C GLN A 242 -11.69 -1.17 4.16
N CYS A 243 -12.75 -0.50 3.72
CA CYS A 243 -12.73 0.89 3.29
C CYS A 243 -13.32 1.78 4.38
N TRP A 244 -12.59 2.82 4.76
CA TRP A 244 -12.92 3.76 5.82
C TRP A 244 -13.00 5.17 5.27
N ARG A 245 -14.01 5.94 5.71
CA ARG A 245 -14.21 7.35 5.34
C ARG A 245 -14.58 8.18 6.57
N GLU A 246 -14.63 9.47 6.40
CA GLU A 246 -15.17 10.40 7.41
C GLU A 246 -16.64 10.11 7.73
N GLU A 247 -17.07 10.48 8.92
CA GLU A 247 -18.44 10.24 9.38
C GLU A 247 -19.50 11.03 8.60
N ALA A 248 -19.13 12.19 8.04
CA ALA A 248 -20.00 13.08 7.27
C ALA A 248 -20.20 12.70 5.79
N TYR A 249 -19.54 11.65 5.30
CA TYR A 249 -19.67 11.20 3.91
C TYR A 249 -20.98 10.41 3.71
N GLU A 250 -22.08 11.10 3.53
CA GLU A 250 -23.29 10.52 2.94
C GLU A 250 -23.06 10.41 1.44
N ALA A 251 -23.14 9.18 0.91
CA ALA A 251 -23.01 8.92 -0.52
C ALA A 251 -24.20 9.60 -1.25
N GLU A 252 -24.02 10.81 -1.72
CA GLU A 252 -24.87 11.36 -2.77
C GLU A 252 -24.62 10.57 -4.05
N GLY A 253 -25.49 9.65 -4.38
CA GLY A 253 -25.35 8.88 -5.64
C GLY A 253 -26.04 7.54 -5.67
N GLY A 254 -27.27 7.48 -5.21
CA GLY A 254 -28.14 6.31 -5.35
C GLY A 254 -29.53 6.67 -5.81
N SER A 255 -29.65 7.38 -6.94
CA SER A 255 -30.95 7.53 -7.61
C SER A 255 -30.71 7.88 -9.09
N SER A 256 -30.78 6.93 -9.94
CA SER A 256 -31.43 6.86 -11.26
C SER A 256 -30.92 5.66 -12.03
#